data_eba9f97acbf5783206eb6ee309492899
#
_entry.id   eba9f97acbf5783206eb6ee309492899
#
_cell.length_a   1.000
_cell.length_b   1.000
_cell.length_c   1.000
_cell.angle_alpha   90.00
_cell.angle_beta   90.00
_cell.angle_gamma   90.00
#
_symmetry.space_group_name_H-M   'P 1'
#
loop_
_entity.id
_entity.type
_entity.pdbx_description
1 polymer ?
#
loop_
_entity_poly.entity_id
_entity_poly.type
_entity_poly.pdbx_seq_one_letter_code
_entity_poly.pdbx_strand_id
1 'polypeptide(L)'
;MKRAGVFGCCVLVLLSLLWSGAQAEVTGREQEQMIATETHETLPNPGSFDFSTRTVTLNSGYTMPINGLGTYSLHGDECINAVKSALQCGVRLIDTASAYGNEEEIGQAIRESMVELGIKREEIFVITKIYPGTEMANPEASIQACLDRLDIGYVDMMLLHHPDSNDVAAYKAMERFVQEGKIRSIGLSNWYVEELETFLTQVDTLPALVQNEIHPYYQENDVIPYIQSLGITVQGWYPLGGRGHTQELLGDAVICDIAQAHGVSSAQVILRWNLQKGVVVIPGSSNPDHILENTQLYHFALNDEEMARINALDRGEKHDWY
;
A
#
# COMPACT_ATOMS: atom_id res chain seq x y z
N MET A 1 69.57 -27.54 -17.08
CA MET A 1 69.78 -29.00 -16.98
C MET A 1 68.36 -29.60 -17.09
N LYS A 2 68.08 -30.23 -18.25
CA LYS A 2 67.87 -31.66 -18.50
C LYS A 2 66.63 -32.18 -17.72
N ARG A 3 65.64 -32.80 -18.27
CA ARG A 3 65.21 -33.51 -19.51
C ARG A 3 63.81 -34.04 -19.21
N ALA A 4 62.91 -33.96 -20.11
CA ALA A 4 62.41 -34.94 -21.08
C ALA A 4 61.50 -36.01 -20.43
N GLY A 5 60.32 -36.17 -20.88
CA GLY A 5 59.73 -36.82 -22.07
C GLY A 5 59.00 -38.05 -21.54
N VAL A 6 58.03 -38.66 -22.07
CA VAL A 6 57.82 -39.28 -23.37
C VAL A 6 56.38 -39.79 -23.48
N PHE A 7 55.77 -39.62 -24.59
CA PHE A 7 54.75 -40.32 -25.33
C PHE A 7 54.40 -41.76 -24.93
N GLY A 8 53.12 -42.14 -25.04
CA GLY A 8 52.65 -43.49 -25.16
C GLY A 8 51.27 -43.53 -25.82
N CYS A 9 51.25 -43.91 -27.06
CA CYS A 9 50.16 -44.00 -28.04
C CYS A 9 49.61 -45.43 -28.13
N CYS A 10 48.36 -45.57 -28.60
CA CYS A 10 47.71 -46.74 -29.23
C CYS A 10 47.19 -47.83 -28.29
N VAL A 11 45.97 -48.36 -28.46
CA VAL A 11 45.48 -49.15 -29.62
C VAL A 11 43.94 -49.26 -29.54
N LEU A 12 43.31 -49.10 -30.70
CA LEU A 12 41.94 -49.47 -31.03
C LEU A 12 41.77 -51.01 -30.96
N VAL A 13 40.65 -51.45 -30.35
CA VAL A 13 40.05 -52.74 -30.68
C VAL A 13 38.55 -52.53 -30.89
N LEU A 14 38.16 -52.75 -32.15
CA LEU A 14 36.77 -52.90 -32.58
C LEU A 14 36.26 -54.27 -32.11
N LEU A 15 35.13 -54.29 -31.43
CA LEU A 15 34.29 -55.49 -31.34
C LEU A 15 32.84 -55.08 -31.60
N SER A 16 32.43 -55.39 -32.82
CA SER A 16 31.05 -55.39 -33.27
C SER A 16 30.27 -56.55 -32.61
N LEU A 17 29.22 -56.27 -31.92
CA LEU A 17 28.15 -57.26 -31.70
C LEU A 17 26.82 -56.56 -31.92
N LEU A 18 26.15 -57.04 -32.94
CA LEU A 18 24.76 -56.82 -33.30
C LEU A 18 23.84 -57.22 -32.15
N TRP A 19 22.97 -56.33 -31.73
CA TRP A 19 21.69 -56.71 -31.16
C TRP A 19 20.59 -55.82 -31.68
N SER A 20 19.61 -56.44 -32.23
CA SER A 20 18.46 -55.92 -32.92
C SER A 20 17.43 -55.36 -31.96
N GLY A 21 16.85 -54.26 -32.32
CA GLY A 21 15.43 -53.99 -32.36
C GLY A 21 14.70 -53.80 -31.05
N ALA A 22 14.40 -52.57 -30.73
CA ALA A 22 13.05 -52.08 -30.43
C ALA A 22 13.15 -50.55 -30.28
N GLN A 23 12.88 -49.83 -31.34
CA GLN A 23 12.49 -48.40 -31.26
C GLN A 23 11.10 -48.39 -30.63
N ALA A 24 11.03 -48.02 -29.34
CA ALA A 24 9.78 -47.53 -28.77
C ALA A 24 9.61 -46.08 -29.24
N GLU A 25 8.67 -45.85 -30.14
CA GLU A 25 8.12 -44.54 -30.40
C GLU A 25 7.57 -43.99 -29.07
N VAL A 26 8.32 -43.09 -28.43
CA VAL A 26 7.80 -42.23 -27.39
C VAL A 26 6.86 -41.28 -28.10
N THR A 27 5.56 -41.56 -28.02
CA THR A 27 4.49 -40.79 -28.65
C THR A 27 4.51 -39.36 -28.08
N GLY A 28 4.36 -38.37 -28.95
CA GLY A 28 4.38 -36.95 -28.63
C GLY A 28 3.37 -36.47 -27.59
N ARG A 29 2.63 -37.37 -26.96
CA ARG A 29 1.74 -37.10 -25.81
C ARG A 29 2.43 -37.04 -24.47
N GLU A 30 3.58 -37.69 -24.29
CA GLU A 30 4.36 -37.63 -23.05
C GLU A 30 5.23 -36.37 -22.99
N GLN A 31 5.62 -35.80 -24.13
CA GLN A 31 6.30 -34.47 -24.19
C GLN A 31 5.36 -33.28 -23.99
N GLU A 32 4.10 -33.38 -24.38
CA GLU A 32 3.11 -32.34 -24.11
C GLU A 32 2.64 -32.33 -22.62
N GLN A 33 2.75 -33.44 -21.90
CA GLN A 33 2.40 -33.51 -20.48
C GLN A 33 3.55 -33.06 -19.54
N MET A 34 4.76 -32.94 -20.01
CA MET A 34 5.88 -32.41 -19.20
C MET A 34 6.07 -30.89 -19.33
N ILE A 35 5.37 -30.23 -20.24
CA ILE A 35 5.41 -28.76 -20.43
C ILE A 35 4.24 -28.06 -19.72
N ALA A 36 3.30 -28.81 -19.14
CA ALA A 36 2.06 -28.26 -18.55
C ALA A 36 2.06 -28.16 -17.02
N THR A 37 3.23 -28.02 -16.39
CA THR A 37 3.34 -27.69 -14.95
C THR A 37 4.30 -26.53 -14.71
N GLU A 38 4.30 -25.53 -15.59
CA GLU A 38 4.57 -24.19 -15.12
C GLU A 38 3.32 -23.75 -14.36
N THR A 39 3.40 -23.81 -13.05
CA THR A 39 2.47 -23.11 -12.17
C THR A 39 2.54 -21.62 -12.57
N HIS A 40 1.60 -21.18 -13.39
CA HIS A 40 1.27 -19.76 -13.42
C HIS A 40 0.87 -19.42 -11.97
N GLU A 41 1.83 -18.90 -11.19
CA GLU A 41 1.47 -18.04 -10.06
C GLU A 41 0.59 -16.97 -10.66
N THR A 42 -0.71 -17.13 -10.51
CA THR A 42 -1.66 -16.07 -10.83
C THR A 42 -1.27 -14.93 -9.91
N LEU A 43 -0.73 -13.85 -10.48
CA LEU A 43 -0.51 -12.61 -9.75
C LEU A 43 -1.82 -12.31 -9.00
N PRO A 44 -1.76 -12.02 -7.71
CA PRO A 44 -2.97 -11.69 -6.95
C PRO A 44 -3.72 -10.57 -7.68
N ASN A 45 -5.05 -10.68 -7.73
CA ASN A 45 -5.87 -9.64 -8.34
C ASN A 45 -5.51 -8.29 -7.72
N PRO A 46 -5.18 -7.27 -8.52
CA PRO A 46 -4.90 -5.94 -7.98
C PRO A 46 -6.01 -5.51 -7.03
N GLY A 47 -5.65 -4.95 -5.87
CA GLY A 47 -6.59 -4.51 -4.85
C GLY A 47 -7.08 -5.59 -3.87
N SER A 48 -6.74 -6.87 -4.04
CA SER A 48 -7.08 -7.88 -3.04
C SER A 48 -6.09 -7.87 -1.87
N PHE A 49 -6.62 -7.87 -0.63
CA PHE A 49 -5.82 -7.85 0.58
C PHE A 49 -5.33 -9.26 0.95
N ASP A 50 -4.03 -9.39 1.15
CA ASP A 50 -3.44 -10.57 1.77
C ASP A 50 -3.27 -10.31 3.28
N PHE A 51 -4.14 -10.89 4.08
CA PHE A 51 -4.09 -10.78 5.53
C PHE A 51 -2.93 -11.56 6.17
N SER A 52 -2.32 -12.51 5.47
CA SER A 52 -1.17 -13.27 5.96
C SER A 52 0.11 -12.43 5.89
N THR A 53 0.31 -11.70 4.81
CA THR A 53 1.42 -10.75 4.62
C THR A 53 1.07 -9.34 5.09
N ARG A 54 -0.23 -9.05 5.34
CA ARG A 54 -0.76 -7.72 5.70
C ARG A 54 -0.50 -6.68 4.62
N THR A 55 -0.67 -7.08 3.37
CA THR A 55 -0.36 -6.24 2.20
C THR A 55 -1.44 -6.30 1.14
N VAL A 56 -1.37 -5.37 0.21
CA VAL A 56 -2.13 -5.34 -1.05
C VAL A 56 -1.17 -5.14 -2.21
N THR A 57 -1.42 -5.83 -3.32
CA THR A 57 -0.71 -5.56 -4.58
C THR A 57 -1.46 -4.47 -5.33
N LEU A 58 -0.80 -3.34 -5.57
CA LEU A 58 -1.33 -2.22 -6.33
C LEU A 58 -1.36 -2.54 -7.84
N ASN A 59 -2.21 -1.87 -8.60
CA ASN A 59 -2.23 -1.99 -10.06
C ASN A 59 -0.93 -1.52 -10.74
N SER A 60 -0.13 -0.74 -10.04
CA SER A 60 1.25 -0.35 -10.44
C SER A 60 2.28 -1.48 -10.30
N GLY A 61 1.90 -2.63 -9.72
CA GLY A 61 2.76 -3.78 -9.47
C GLY A 61 3.54 -3.73 -8.15
N TYR A 62 3.51 -2.62 -7.41
CA TYR A 62 4.15 -2.52 -6.09
C TYR A 62 3.24 -3.09 -5.00
N THR A 63 3.86 -3.62 -3.95
CA THR A 63 3.17 -4.12 -2.76
C THR A 63 3.15 -3.02 -1.68
N MET A 64 1.98 -2.79 -1.08
CA MET A 64 1.77 -1.77 -0.04
C MET A 64 1.20 -2.43 1.23
N PRO A 65 1.64 -2.05 2.45
CA PRO A 65 0.99 -2.47 3.70
C PRO A 65 -0.45 -1.96 3.77
N ILE A 66 -1.36 -2.76 4.37
CA ILE A 66 -2.79 -2.39 4.51
C ILE A 66 -3.10 -1.63 5.80
N ASN A 67 -2.10 -1.41 6.66
CA ASN A 67 -2.22 -0.62 7.89
C ASN A 67 -0.97 0.25 8.05
N GLY A 68 -1.16 1.53 8.33
CA GLY A 68 -0.09 2.52 8.45
C GLY A 68 -0.30 3.53 9.57
N LEU A 69 0.55 4.55 9.59
CA LEU A 69 0.44 5.73 10.45
C LEU A 69 0.09 6.95 9.59
N GLY A 70 -1.03 7.61 9.89
CA GLY A 70 -1.35 8.95 9.40
C GLY A 70 -0.69 10.01 10.28
N THR A 71 -0.09 11.02 9.65
CA THR A 71 0.72 12.03 10.37
C THR A 71 0.09 13.43 10.37
N TYR A 72 -1.14 13.57 9.89
CA TYR A 72 -1.84 14.85 9.96
C TYR A 72 -1.88 15.36 11.40
N SER A 73 -1.46 16.63 11.61
CA SER A 73 -1.36 17.30 12.92
C SER A 73 -0.22 16.86 13.85
N LEU A 74 0.70 16.02 13.41
CA LEU A 74 1.93 15.72 14.14
C LEU A 74 3.03 16.68 13.66
N HIS A 75 3.75 17.31 14.59
CA HIS A 75 4.82 18.28 14.28
C HIS A 75 6.00 18.15 15.24
N GLY A 76 7.19 18.59 14.81
CA GLY A 76 8.40 18.62 15.61
C GLY A 76 8.74 17.26 16.23
N ASP A 77 9.23 17.28 17.47
CA ASP A 77 9.63 16.07 18.19
C ASP A 77 8.47 15.07 18.36
N GLU A 78 7.23 15.53 18.47
CA GLU A 78 6.08 14.64 18.57
C GLU A 78 5.91 13.82 17.28
N CYS A 79 6.08 14.44 16.12
CA CYS A 79 6.05 13.75 14.82
C CYS A 79 7.19 12.73 14.70
N ILE A 80 8.42 13.14 15.02
CA ILE A 80 9.61 12.27 14.98
C ILE A 80 9.40 11.05 15.87
N ASN A 81 8.96 11.25 17.11
CA ASN A 81 8.75 10.18 18.07
C ASN A 81 7.61 9.24 17.67
N ALA A 82 6.51 9.76 17.11
CA ALA A 82 5.39 8.95 16.62
C ALA A 82 5.82 8.05 15.47
N VAL A 83 6.54 8.58 14.48
CA VAL A 83 7.05 7.80 13.34
C VAL A 83 8.06 6.74 13.80
N LYS A 84 8.98 7.08 14.70
CA LYS A 84 9.93 6.12 15.28
C LYS A 84 9.21 5.01 16.04
N SER A 85 8.23 5.35 16.87
CA SER A 85 7.40 4.37 17.59
C SER A 85 6.65 3.45 16.64
N ALA A 86 6.09 3.99 15.56
CA ALA A 86 5.39 3.20 14.55
C ALA A 86 6.33 2.19 13.88
N LEU A 87 7.52 2.63 13.44
CA LEU A 87 8.51 1.76 12.81
C LEU A 87 9.03 0.69 13.79
N GLN A 88 9.20 1.01 15.07
CA GLN A 88 9.56 0.06 16.13
C GLN A 88 8.46 -0.99 16.34
N CYS A 89 7.19 -0.61 16.27
CA CYS A 89 6.04 -1.53 16.37
C CYS A 89 5.81 -2.35 15.09
N GLY A 90 6.65 -2.19 14.05
CA GLY A 90 6.54 -2.94 12.80
C GLY A 90 5.63 -2.30 11.75
N VAL A 91 5.12 -1.09 11.97
CA VAL A 91 4.44 -0.31 10.91
C VAL A 91 5.45 -0.03 9.79
N ARG A 92 4.99 -0.15 8.56
CA ARG A 92 5.81 0.07 7.36
C ARG A 92 5.14 0.98 6.32
N LEU A 93 3.99 1.58 6.63
CA LEU A 93 3.29 2.56 5.82
C LEU A 93 3.18 3.87 6.61
N ILE A 94 3.74 4.96 6.06
CA ILE A 94 3.68 6.31 6.63
C ILE A 94 3.00 7.22 5.62
N ASP A 95 1.92 7.88 6.03
CA ASP A 95 1.15 8.82 5.20
C ASP A 95 1.35 10.26 5.69
N THR A 96 1.78 11.13 4.79
CA THR A 96 1.93 12.57 4.99
C THR A 96 1.42 13.37 3.80
N ALA A 97 1.65 14.67 3.79
CA ALA A 97 1.38 15.61 2.70
C ALA A 97 2.20 16.89 2.84
N SER A 98 2.47 17.58 1.73
CA SER A 98 3.09 18.91 1.74
C SER A 98 2.37 19.90 2.67
N ALA A 99 1.03 19.87 2.61
CA ALA A 99 0.17 20.74 3.43
C ALA A 99 0.25 20.49 4.94
N TYR A 100 0.79 19.32 5.36
CA TYR A 100 0.93 19.04 6.79
C TYR A 100 2.16 19.73 7.41
N GLY A 101 3.14 20.14 6.59
CA GLY A 101 4.33 20.87 7.03
C GLY A 101 5.23 20.05 7.96
N ASN A 102 5.27 18.72 7.79
CA ASN A 102 6.03 17.81 8.66
C ASN A 102 6.87 16.79 7.87
N GLU A 103 7.07 17.00 6.57
CA GLU A 103 7.83 16.07 5.73
C GLU A 103 9.30 15.98 6.15
N GLU A 104 9.90 17.07 6.66
CA GLU A 104 11.30 17.07 7.15
C GLU A 104 11.46 16.19 8.38
N GLU A 105 10.55 16.30 9.35
CA GLU A 105 10.52 15.48 10.57
C GLU A 105 10.32 14.00 10.24
N ILE A 106 9.43 13.70 9.29
CA ILE A 106 9.19 12.33 8.84
C ILE A 106 10.43 11.76 8.18
N GLY A 107 11.05 12.52 7.27
CA GLY A 107 12.30 12.12 6.64
C GLY A 107 13.41 11.87 7.65
N GLN A 108 13.59 12.74 8.65
CA GLN A 108 14.53 12.55 9.75
C GLN A 108 14.22 11.26 10.53
N ALA A 109 12.97 11.07 10.97
CA ALA A 109 12.58 9.91 11.75
C ALA A 109 12.81 8.59 10.99
N ILE A 110 12.54 8.57 9.69
CA ILE A 110 12.81 7.41 8.83
C ILE A 110 14.30 7.12 8.73
N ARG A 111 15.14 8.14 8.43
CA ARG A 111 16.59 7.96 8.32
C ARG A 111 17.22 7.47 9.61
N GLU A 112 16.81 8.02 10.75
CA GLU A 112 17.26 7.58 12.07
C GLU A 112 16.83 6.14 12.37
N SER A 113 15.55 5.81 12.11
CA SER A 113 15.02 4.45 12.34
C SER A 113 15.67 3.40 11.45
N MET A 114 16.01 3.74 10.21
CA MET A 114 16.75 2.83 9.32
C MET A 114 18.10 2.43 9.95
N VAL A 115 18.80 3.36 10.60
CA VAL A 115 20.06 3.07 11.28
C VAL A 115 19.82 2.32 12.59
N GLU A 116 18.91 2.78 13.43
CA GLU A 116 18.66 2.25 14.78
C GLU A 116 18.07 0.83 14.75
N LEU A 117 17.18 0.54 13.79
CA LEU A 117 16.46 -0.74 13.69
C LEU A 117 17.01 -1.67 12.60
N GLY A 118 17.99 -1.20 11.79
CA GLY A 118 18.50 -1.97 10.65
C GLY A 118 17.49 -2.19 9.54
N ILE A 119 16.50 -1.30 9.41
CA ILE A 119 15.44 -1.38 8.37
C ILE A 119 16.00 -0.74 7.10
N LYS A 120 15.74 -1.37 5.96
CA LYS A 120 16.09 -0.81 4.65
C LYS A 120 15.00 0.14 4.15
N ARG A 121 15.38 1.10 3.29
CA ARG A 121 14.43 2.07 2.70
C ARG A 121 13.29 1.38 1.93
N GLU A 122 13.60 0.31 1.21
CA GLU A 122 12.64 -0.46 0.44
C GLU A 122 11.59 -1.23 1.29
N GLU A 123 11.81 -1.35 2.60
CA GLU A 123 10.85 -1.96 3.52
C GLU A 123 9.80 -0.95 4.03
N ILE A 124 10.00 0.35 3.75
CA ILE A 124 9.11 1.42 4.23
C ILE A 124 8.36 2.00 3.03
N PHE A 125 7.04 2.03 3.10
CA PHE A 125 6.17 2.64 2.11
C PHE A 125 5.77 4.05 2.57
N VAL A 126 6.15 5.07 1.83
CA VAL A 126 5.89 6.47 2.18
C VAL A 126 4.95 7.09 1.15
N ILE A 127 3.84 7.65 1.64
CA ILE A 127 2.89 8.43 0.86
C ILE A 127 3.06 9.90 1.20
N THR A 128 3.16 10.77 0.19
CA THR A 128 2.98 12.21 0.33
C THR A 128 2.03 12.75 -0.73
N LYS A 129 1.63 14.03 -0.61
CA LYS A 129 0.61 14.64 -1.46
C LYS A 129 1.01 16.06 -1.84
N ILE A 130 0.68 16.49 -3.04
CA ILE A 130 0.74 17.91 -3.44
C ILE A 130 -0.65 18.55 -3.32
N TYR A 131 -0.69 19.81 -2.85
CA TYR A 131 -1.92 20.50 -2.51
C TYR A 131 -2.47 21.34 -3.69
N PRO A 132 -3.80 21.56 -3.80
CA PRO A 132 -4.40 22.44 -4.79
C PRO A 132 -3.81 23.86 -4.85
N GLY A 133 -4.06 24.54 -5.93
CA GLY A 133 -3.64 25.91 -6.13
C GLY A 133 -2.18 26.03 -6.57
N THR A 134 -1.35 26.70 -5.79
CA THR A 134 0.05 27.04 -6.18
C THR A 134 0.90 25.80 -6.46
N GLU A 135 0.73 24.72 -5.69
CA GLU A 135 1.53 23.49 -5.87
C GLU A 135 1.14 22.76 -7.16
N MET A 136 -0.17 22.58 -7.42
CA MET A 136 -0.63 21.94 -8.66
C MET A 136 -0.46 22.83 -9.90
N ALA A 137 -0.38 24.15 -9.73
CA ALA A 137 -0.04 25.08 -10.82
C ALA A 137 1.47 25.05 -11.17
N ASN A 138 2.34 24.56 -10.27
CA ASN A 138 3.77 24.43 -10.47
C ASN A 138 4.24 23.02 -10.06
N PRO A 139 3.72 21.96 -10.69
CA PRO A 139 3.79 20.61 -10.13
C PRO A 139 5.21 20.05 -10.04
N GLU A 140 6.07 20.30 -11.06
CA GLU A 140 7.45 19.78 -11.04
C GLU A 140 8.25 20.34 -9.85
N ALA A 141 8.13 21.63 -9.59
CA ALA A 141 8.82 22.29 -8.47
C ALA A 141 8.28 21.78 -7.12
N SER A 142 6.96 21.58 -7.03
CA SER A 142 6.30 21.13 -5.81
C SER A 142 6.60 19.67 -5.49
N ILE A 143 6.60 18.78 -6.50
CA ILE A 143 7.02 17.38 -6.36
C ILE A 143 8.47 17.31 -5.90
N GLN A 144 9.37 18.06 -6.54
CA GLN A 144 10.78 18.07 -6.16
C GLN A 144 10.95 18.60 -4.73
N ALA A 145 10.20 19.62 -4.32
CA ALA A 145 10.24 20.16 -2.96
C ALA A 145 9.81 19.12 -1.90
N CYS A 146 8.77 18.30 -2.17
CA CYS A 146 8.39 17.18 -1.30
C CYS A 146 9.52 16.16 -1.17
N LEU A 147 10.15 15.78 -2.28
CA LEU A 147 11.28 14.85 -2.29
C LEU A 147 12.47 15.39 -1.51
N ASP A 148 12.76 16.68 -1.65
CA ASP A 148 13.88 17.36 -0.97
C ASP A 148 13.63 17.45 0.55
N ARG A 149 12.39 17.76 1.00
CA ARG A 149 12.05 17.80 2.43
C ARG A 149 12.09 16.43 3.07
N LEU A 150 11.55 15.40 2.42
CA LEU A 150 11.62 14.03 2.91
C LEU A 150 13.04 13.48 2.92
N ASP A 151 13.87 13.80 1.94
CA ASP A 151 15.28 13.37 1.82
C ASP A 151 15.49 11.87 2.10
N ILE A 152 14.67 11.02 1.47
CA ILE A 152 14.69 9.55 1.59
C ILE A 152 14.91 8.83 0.27
N GLY A 153 15.39 9.56 -0.74
CA GLY A 153 15.76 9.06 -2.06
C GLY A 153 14.62 9.01 -3.07
N TYR A 154 13.47 8.46 -2.70
CA TYR A 154 12.26 8.37 -3.52
C TYR A 154 11.02 8.29 -2.59
N VAL A 155 9.83 8.49 -3.14
CA VAL A 155 8.57 8.19 -2.44
C VAL A 155 7.88 7.00 -3.09
N ASP A 156 7.20 6.19 -2.29
CA ASP A 156 6.50 5.00 -2.79
C ASP A 156 5.17 5.37 -3.45
N MET A 157 4.53 6.44 -2.97
CA MET A 157 3.32 6.96 -3.58
C MET A 157 3.21 8.48 -3.42
N MET A 158 2.75 9.14 -4.48
CA MET A 158 2.36 10.54 -4.44
C MET A 158 0.91 10.70 -4.86
N LEU A 159 0.15 11.50 -4.12
CA LEU A 159 -1.25 11.77 -4.40
C LEU A 159 -1.48 13.24 -4.79
N LEU A 160 -2.47 13.48 -5.63
CA LEU A 160 -3.14 14.78 -5.66
C LEU A 160 -4.05 14.85 -4.44
N HIS A 161 -3.90 15.92 -3.61
CA HIS A 161 -4.56 15.99 -2.30
C HIS A 161 -6.08 16.23 -2.41
N HIS A 162 -6.51 17.05 -3.35
CA HIS A 162 -7.91 17.33 -3.69
C HIS A 162 -8.03 17.63 -5.18
N PRO A 163 -9.24 17.57 -5.78
CA PRO A 163 -9.48 18.06 -7.13
C PRO A 163 -9.12 19.55 -7.29
N ASP A 164 -8.55 19.92 -8.43
CA ASP A 164 -8.16 21.30 -8.79
C ASP A 164 -8.22 21.48 -10.32
N SER A 165 -8.32 22.71 -10.78
CA SER A 165 -8.28 23.02 -12.21
C SER A 165 -6.99 22.61 -12.92
N ASN A 166 -5.90 22.38 -12.19
CA ASN A 166 -4.59 21.96 -12.68
C ASN A 166 -4.31 20.46 -12.43
N ASP A 167 -5.27 19.69 -11.93
CA ASP A 167 -5.10 18.32 -11.49
C ASP A 167 -4.54 17.39 -12.59
N VAL A 168 -5.09 17.44 -13.81
CA VAL A 168 -4.60 16.67 -14.96
C VAL A 168 -3.15 17.01 -15.31
N ALA A 169 -2.78 18.29 -15.30
CA ALA A 169 -1.41 18.73 -15.60
C ALA A 169 -0.45 18.28 -14.48
N ALA A 170 -0.86 18.38 -13.22
CA ALA A 170 -0.11 17.95 -12.06
C ALA A 170 0.07 16.42 -12.06
N TYR A 171 -0.97 15.65 -12.39
CA TYR A 171 -0.89 14.20 -12.50
C TYR A 171 0.08 13.76 -13.60
N LYS A 172 0.04 14.41 -14.78
CA LYS A 172 1.01 14.17 -15.85
C LYS A 172 2.44 14.52 -15.47
N ALA A 173 2.65 15.50 -14.57
CA ALA A 173 3.95 15.74 -13.99
C ALA A 173 4.38 14.56 -13.09
N MET A 174 3.48 14.04 -12.24
CA MET A 174 3.75 12.86 -11.42
C MET A 174 4.10 11.64 -12.28
N GLU A 175 3.42 11.41 -13.41
CA GLU A 175 3.75 10.33 -14.37
C GLU A 175 5.20 10.43 -14.86
N ARG A 176 5.71 11.64 -15.14
CA ARG A 176 7.13 11.85 -15.53
C ARG A 176 8.09 11.48 -14.40
N PHE A 177 7.77 11.86 -13.16
CA PHE A 177 8.58 11.50 -12.00
C PHE A 177 8.57 9.99 -11.69
N VAL A 178 7.49 9.29 -12.05
CA VAL A 178 7.48 7.81 -12.04
C VAL A 178 8.46 7.25 -13.05
N GLN A 179 8.47 7.77 -14.28
CA GLN A 179 9.44 7.36 -15.31
C GLN A 179 10.90 7.63 -14.91
N GLU A 180 11.15 8.68 -14.13
CA GLU A 180 12.45 9.01 -13.56
C GLU A 180 12.84 8.13 -12.34
N GLY A 181 11.93 7.30 -11.85
CA GLY A 181 12.14 6.45 -10.68
C GLY A 181 12.14 7.19 -9.34
N LYS A 182 11.68 8.45 -9.30
CA LYS A 182 11.58 9.27 -8.08
C LYS A 182 10.28 9.03 -7.31
N ILE A 183 9.26 8.56 -8.00
CA ILE A 183 7.97 8.12 -7.46
C ILE A 183 7.71 6.71 -7.97
N ARG A 184 7.24 5.79 -7.13
CA ARG A 184 6.91 4.42 -7.54
C ARG A 184 5.48 4.26 -8.02
N SER A 185 4.53 4.92 -7.35
CA SER A 185 3.09 4.86 -7.67
C SER A 185 2.46 6.23 -7.50
N ILE A 186 1.38 6.47 -8.23
CA ILE A 186 0.63 7.74 -8.16
C ILE A 186 -0.85 7.47 -7.91
N GLY A 187 -1.53 8.40 -7.27
CA GLY A 187 -2.93 8.26 -6.91
C GLY A 187 -3.60 9.61 -6.61
N LEU A 188 -4.79 9.52 -6.03
CA LEU A 188 -5.68 10.64 -5.79
C LEU A 188 -6.18 10.63 -4.34
N SER A 189 -6.60 11.80 -3.83
CA SER A 189 -7.27 11.91 -2.54
C SER A 189 -8.45 12.86 -2.65
N ASN A 190 -9.60 12.45 -2.09
CA ASN A 190 -10.87 13.17 -2.16
C ASN A 190 -11.48 13.23 -3.57
N TRP A 191 -11.38 12.15 -4.32
CA TRP A 191 -12.08 11.94 -5.59
C TRP A 191 -13.26 10.99 -5.41
N TYR A 192 -14.40 11.37 -6.02
CA TYR A 192 -15.64 10.63 -6.01
C TYR A 192 -15.99 10.16 -7.43
N VAL A 193 -17.14 9.52 -7.62
CA VAL A 193 -17.47 8.84 -8.89
C VAL A 193 -17.42 9.80 -10.09
N GLU A 194 -18.10 10.95 -10.02
CA GLU A 194 -18.21 11.89 -11.15
C GLU A 194 -16.86 12.52 -11.52
N GLU A 195 -16.06 12.88 -10.51
CA GLU A 195 -14.71 13.43 -10.73
C GLU A 195 -13.79 12.35 -11.33
N LEU A 196 -13.86 11.12 -10.83
CA LEU A 196 -13.05 10.00 -11.36
C LEU A 196 -13.40 9.68 -12.81
N GLU A 197 -14.69 9.57 -13.16
CA GLU A 197 -15.13 9.31 -14.52
C GLU A 197 -14.58 10.34 -15.51
N THR A 198 -14.60 11.61 -15.12
CA THR A 198 -14.08 12.70 -15.94
C THR A 198 -12.55 12.66 -16.02
N PHE A 199 -11.88 12.51 -14.89
CA PHE A 199 -10.43 12.58 -14.77
C PHE A 199 -9.73 11.43 -15.52
N LEU A 200 -10.23 10.19 -15.38
CA LEU A 200 -9.63 9.01 -15.97
C LEU A 200 -9.60 9.03 -17.51
N THR A 201 -10.44 9.85 -18.15
CA THR A 201 -10.39 10.04 -19.62
C THR A 201 -9.24 10.92 -20.08
N GLN A 202 -8.54 11.61 -19.17
CA GLN A 202 -7.57 12.66 -19.47
C GLN A 202 -6.12 12.31 -19.10
N VAL A 203 -5.92 11.15 -18.43
CA VAL A 203 -4.63 10.68 -17.94
C VAL A 203 -4.25 9.34 -18.54
N ASP A 204 -2.96 9.05 -18.62
CA ASP A 204 -2.46 7.83 -19.25
C ASP A 204 -2.26 6.69 -18.24
N THR A 205 -1.96 7.02 -16.98
CA THR A 205 -1.72 6.05 -15.91
C THR A 205 -2.93 5.98 -14.98
N LEU A 206 -3.49 4.78 -14.80
CA LEU A 206 -4.55 4.55 -13.83
C LEU A 206 -4.02 4.83 -12.42
N PRO A 207 -4.74 5.60 -11.56
CA PRO A 207 -4.35 5.78 -10.16
C PRO A 207 -4.21 4.43 -9.46
N ALA A 208 -3.14 4.27 -8.67
CA ALA A 208 -2.93 3.05 -7.91
C ALA A 208 -3.76 3.03 -6.62
N LEU A 209 -4.16 4.20 -6.14
CA LEU A 209 -4.90 4.40 -4.90
C LEU A 209 -5.79 5.63 -4.97
N VAL A 210 -6.97 5.54 -4.36
CA VAL A 210 -7.80 6.69 -4.00
C VAL A 210 -7.97 6.71 -2.48
N GLN A 211 -7.67 7.86 -1.87
CA GLN A 211 -7.74 8.07 -0.42
C GLN A 211 -8.89 9.03 -0.09
N ASN A 212 -9.94 8.54 0.57
CA ASN A 212 -11.12 9.32 0.96
C ASN A 212 -11.38 9.23 2.47
N GLU A 213 -12.26 10.10 3.00
CA GLU A 213 -12.77 9.97 4.36
C GLU A 213 -13.63 8.71 4.47
N ILE A 214 -13.28 7.79 5.39
CA ILE A 214 -14.04 6.54 5.57
C ILE A 214 -14.02 6.13 7.03
N HIS A 215 -15.21 6.12 7.66
CA HIS A 215 -15.42 5.64 9.01
C HIS A 215 -16.88 5.15 9.16
N PRO A 216 -17.28 4.49 10.27
CA PRO A 216 -18.62 3.92 10.41
C PRO A 216 -19.80 4.87 10.22
N TYR A 217 -19.63 6.18 10.40
CA TYR A 217 -20.68 7.18 10.18
C TYR A 217 -20.66 7.81 8.78
N TYR A 218 -19.59 7.53 8.00
CA TYR A 218 -19.43 7.94 6.60
C TYR A 218 -18.75 6.84 5.81
N GLN A 219 -19.53 6.01 5.13
CA GLN A 219 -19.08 4.70 4.64
C GLN A 219 -18.79 4.63 3.16
N GLU A 220 -19.13 5.65 2.38
CA GLU A 220 -18.85 5.71 0.94
C GLU A 220 -19.36 4.46 0.17
N ASN A 221 -20.58 3.99 0.49
CA ASN A 221 -21.11 2.69 0.08
C ASN A 221 -21.22 2.50 -1.45
N ASP A 222 -21.33 3.58 -2.22
CA ASP A 222 -21.35 3.54 -3.69
C ASP A 222 -19.95 3.80 -4.27
N VAL A 223 -19.14 4.64 -3.62
CA VAL A 223 -17.83 5.10 -4.10
C VAL A 223 -16.76 4.02 -3.96
N ILE A 224 -16.69 3.35 -2.79
CA ILE A 224 -15.71 2.29 -2.54
C ILE A 224 -15.82 1.15 -3.56
N PRO A 225 -17.01 0.53 -3.79
CA PRO A 225 -17.13 -0.53 -4.78
C PRO A 225 -16.82 -0.07 -6.20
N TYR A 226 -17.16 1.17 -6.54
CA TYR A 226 -16.82 1.75 -7.85
C TYR A 226 -15.30 1.82 -8.04
N ILE A 227 -14.56 2.42 -7.10
CA ILE A 227 -13.09 2.53 -7.16
C ILE A 227 -12.46 1.13 -7.25
N GLN A 228 -12.90 0.20 -6.40
CA GLN A 228 -12.41 -1.18 -6.40
C GLN A 228 -12.69 -1.92 -7.71
N SER A 229 -13.84 -1.65 -8.35
CA SER A 229 -14.19 -2.25 -9.67
C SER A 229 -13.24 -1.83 -10.79
N LEU A 230 -12.58 -0.69 -10.65
CA LEU A 230 -11.56 -0.19 -11.57
C LEU A 230 -10.17 -0.82 -11.31
N GLY A 231 -10.03 -1.67 -10.30
CA GLY A 231 -8.72 -2.22 -9.88
C GLY A 231 -7.85 -1.20 -9.14
N ILE A 232 -8.48 -0.19 -8.54
CA ILE A 232 -7.81 0.85 -7.74
C ILE A 232 -7.97 0.50 -6.25
N THR A 233 -6.90 0.62 -5.48
CA THR A 233 -6.93 0.41 -4.03
C THR A 233 -7.59 1.60 -3.33
N VAL A 234 -8.41 1.34 -2.31
CA VAL A 234 -9.04 2.37 -1.48
C VAL A 234 -8.30 2.49 -0.15
N GLN A 235 -8.05 3.73 0.30
CA GLN A 235 -7.50 4.04 1.62
C GLN A 235 -8.41 5.02 2.34
N GLY A 236 -8.67 4.75 3.63
CA GLY A 236 -9.49 5.62 4.48
C GLY A 236 -8.63 6.56 5.33
N TRP A 237 -8.81 7.88 5.17
CA TRP A 237 -8.36 8.84 6.16
C TRP A 237 -9.47 9.08 7.20
N TYR A 238 -9.10 9.55 8.40
CA TYR A 238 -9.98 9.61 9.58
C TYR A 238 -10.73 8.30 9.90
N PRO A 239 -10.07 7.15 9.86
CA PRO A 239 -10.77 5.88 10.10
C PRO A 239 -11.42 5.82 11.49
N LEU A 240 -10.96 6.61 12.44
CA LEU A 240 -11.51 6.72 13.80
C LEU A 240 -12.34 8.01 14.02
N GLY A 241 -12.88 8.59 12.94
CA GLY A 241 -13.80 9.73 12.98
C GLY A 241 -13.15 11.11 12.99
N GLY A 242 -11.83 11.22 13.17
CA GLY A 242 -11.11 12.49 13.07
C GLY A 242 -11.33 13.48 14.23
N ARG A 243 -10.91 14.72 14.03
CA ARG A 243 -10.91 15.77 15.08
C ARG A 243 -12.31 16.06 15.58
N GLY A 244 -12.48 15.96 16.91
CA GLY A 244 -13.74 16.28 17.57
C GLY A 244 -14.77 15.14 17.56
N HIS A 245 -14.64 14.14 16.71
CA HIS A 245 -15.61 13.06 16.52
C HIS A 245 -15.11 11.69 17.02
N THR A 246 -13.80 11.54 17.24
CA THR A 246 -13.20 10.26 17.68
C THR A 246 -13.85 9.70 18.94
N GLN A 247 -14.12 10.52 19.95
CA GLN A 247 -14.69 10.04 21.22
C GLN A 247 -16.14 9.57 21.05
N GLU A 248 -16.92 10.22 20.20
CA GLU A 248 -18.28 9.79 19.88
C GLU A 248 -18.26 8.44 19.19
N LEU A 249 -17.45 8.30 18.16
CA LEU A 249 -17.35 7.07 17.39
C LEU A 249 -16.82 5.89 18.22
N LEU A 250 -15.76 6.09 19.00
CA LEU A 250 -15.21 5.05 19.89
C LEU A 250 -16.18 4.66 21.01
N GLY A 251 -17.08 5.56 21.40
CA GLY A 251 -18.12 5.34 22.42
C GLY A 251 -19.44 4.80 21.87
N ASP A 252 -19.55 4.57 20.55
CA ASP A 252 -20.78 4.02 19.97
C ASP A 252 -21.13 2.67 20.57
N ALA A 253 -22.39 2.48 20.96
CA ALA A 253 -22.85 1.30 21.70
C ALA A 253 -22.67 0.00 20.90
N VAL A 254 -22.86 0.04 19.55
CA VAL A 254 -22.66 -1.11 18.66
C VAL A 254 -21.19 -1.48 18.61
N ILE A 255 -20.32 -0.49 18.46
CA ILE A 255 -18.85 -0.69 18.40
C ILE A 255 -18.34 -1.23 19.73
N CYS A 256 -18.78 -0.64 20.87
CA CYS A 256 -18.39 -1.08 22.21
C CYS A 256 -18.81 -2.52 22.51
N ASP A 257 -20.03 -2.90 22.11
CA ASP A 257 -20.56 -4.26 22.32
C ASP A 257 -19.74 -5.30 21.54
N ILE A 258 -19.41 -5.02 20.27
CA ILE A 258 -18.55 -5.88 19.44
C ILE A 258 -17.13 -5.95 20.03
N ALA A 259 -16.58 -4.81 20.44
CA ALA A 259 -15.25 -4.74 21.06
C ALA A 259 -15.18 -5.61 22.33
N GLN A 260 -16.20 -5.54 23.18
CA GLN A 260 -16.29 -6.36 24.38
C GLN A 260 -16.37 -7.86 24.04
N ALA A 261 -17.15 -8.24 23.03
CA ALA A 261 -17.31 -9.63 22.60
C ALA A 261 -15.99 -10.25 22.13
N HIS A 262 -15.15 -9.48 21.45
CA HIS A 262 -13.83 -9.90 20.96
C HIS A 262 -12.69 -9.69 21.96
N GLY A 263 -12.91 -8.96 23.07
CA GLY A 263 -11.87 -8.60 24.04
C GLY A 263 -10.82 -7.65 23.45
N VAL A 264 -11.24 -6.75 22.55
CA VAL A 264 -10.41 -5.76 21.86
C VAL A 264 -10.96 -4.34 22.10
N SER A 265 -10.26 -3.30 21.63
CA SER A 265 -10.78 -1.93 21.73
C SER A 265 -11.74 -1.58 20.61
N SER A 266 -12.53 -0.53 20.81
CA SER A 266 -13.38 0.07 19.78
C SER A 266 -12.56 0.51 18.53
N ALA A 267 -11.35 1.04 18.74
CA ALA A 267 -10.46 1.42 17.66
C ALA A 267 -10.08 0.21 16.80
N GLN A 268 -9.72 -0.92 17.43
CA GLN A 268 -9.38 -2.15 16.71
C GLN A 268 -10.58 -2.69 15.91
N VAL A 269 -11.79 -2.63 16.44
CA VAL A 269 -13.03 -3.03 15.74
C VAL A 269 -13.21 -2.20 14.47
N ILE A 270 -13.12 -0.87 14.57
CA ILE A 270 -13.31 0.04 13.43
C ILE A 270 -12.24 -0.17 12.37
N LEU A 271 -10.97 -0.29 12.78
CA LEU A 271 -9.86 -0.53 11.86
C LEU A 271 -10.00 -1.90 11.17
N ARG A 272 -10.40 -2.94 11.90
CA ARG A 272 -10.64 -4.27 11.33
C ARG A 272 -11.82 -4.28 10.35
N TRP A 273 -12.91 -3.56 10.66
CA TRP A 273 -14.04 -3.37 9.76
C TRP A 273 -13.62 -2.76 8.43
N ASN A 274 -12.82 -1.68 8.45
CA ASN A 274 -12.26 -1.08 7.24
C ASN A 274 -11.44 -2.09 6.43
N LEU A 275 -10.52 -2.83 7.07
CA LEU A 275 -9.70 -3.83 6.40
C LEU A 275 -10.55 -4.92 5.75
N GLN A 276 -11.64 -5.35 6.40
CA GLN A 276 -12.54 -6.36 5.82
C GLN A 276 -13.41 -5.83 4.67
N LYS A 277 -13.59 -4.51 4.56
CA LYS A 277 -14.16 -3.85 3.37
C LYS A 277 -13.13 -3.67 2.24
N GLY A 278 -11.89 -4.07 2.41
CA GLY A 278 -10.80 -3.82 1.46
C GLY A 278 -10.34 -2.36 1.46
N VAL A 279 -10.42 -1.68 2.60
CA VAL A 279 -9.98 -0.30 2.80
C VAL A 279 -8.71 -0.29 3.65
N VAL A 280 -7.62 0.26 3.13
CA VAL A 280 -6.36 0.49 3.84
C VAL A 280 -6.57 1.55 4.92
N VAL A 281 -6.00 1.34 6.12
CA VAL A 281 -6.20 2.26 7.25
C VAL A 281 -4.91 2.96 7.66
N ILE A 282 -5.02 4.24 8.00
CA ILE A 282 -3.92 5.10 8.45
C ILE A 282 -4.32 5.89 9.71
N PRO A 283 -4.62 5.21 10.83
CA PRO A 283 -4.94 5.92 12.08
C PRO A 283 -3.76 6.78 12.52
N GLY A 284 -4.02 8.03 12.91
CA GLY A 284 -3.04 8.94 13.48
C GLY A 284 -2.99 8.81 15.00
N SER A 285 -1.78 8.81 15.59
CA SER A 285 -1.57 8.92 17.02
C SER A 285 -0.15 9.37 17.33
N SER A 286 0.04 10.15 18.41
CA SER A 286 1.34 10.41 19.03
C SER A 286 1.61 9.53 20.26
N ASN A 287 0.59 8.78 20.72
CA ASN A 287 0.72 7.88 21.86
C ASN A 287 1.27 6.51 21.40
N PRO A 288 2.46 6.07 21.88
CA PRO A 288 3.07 4.79 21.49
C PRO A 288 2.18 3.57 21.79
N ASP A 289 1.39 3.59 22.85
CA ASP A 289 0.51 2.50 23.22
C ASP A 289 -0.65 2.36 22.21
N HIS A 290 -1.23 3.49 21.77
CA HIS A 290 -2.25 3.47 20.72
C HIS A 290 -1.67 3.06 19.37
N ILE A 291 -0.43 3.48 19.04
CA ILE A 291 0.26 3.07 17.81
C ILE A 291 0.44 1.55 17.81
N LEU A 292 0.93 0.98 18.91
CA LEU A 292 1.07 -0.47 19.07
C LEU A 292 -0.28 -1.19 18.95
N GLU A 293 -1.30 -0.71 19.65
CA GLU A 293 -2.65 -1.28 19.64
C GLU A 293 -3.24 -1.30 18.22
N ASN A 294 -3.07 -0.22 17.46
CA ASN A 294 -3.51 -0.10 16.08
C ASN A 294 -2.82 -1.07 15.11
N THR A 295 -1.74 -1.77 15.51
CA THR A 295 -1.12 -2.85 14.72
C THR A 295 -1.73 -4.22 14.99
N GLN A 296 -2.48 -4.38 16.08
CA GLN A 296 -2.99 -5.65 16.58
C GLN A 296 -4.39 -5.95 16.01
N LEU A 297 -4.51 -6.03 14.68
CA LEU A 297 -5.78 -6.14 13.96
C LEU A 297 -6.03 -7.55 13.37
N TYR A 298 -5.08 -8.48 13.50
CA TYR A 298 -5.07 -9.70 12.68
C TYR A 298 -5.36 -10.98 13.48
N HIS A 299 -5.53 -10.88 14.80
CA HIS A 299 -5.81 -12.00 15.68
C HIS A 299 -7.30 -12.30 15.89
N PHE A 300 -8.18 -11.45 15.36
CA PHE A 300 -9.63 -11.61 15.33
C PHE A 300 -10.20 -11.23 13.97
N ALA A 301 -11.45 -11.58 13.71
CA ALA A 301 -12.18 -11.15 12.52
C ALA A 301 -13.64 -10.89 12.91
N LEU A 302 -14.25 -9.90 12.30
CA LEU A 302 -15.68 -9.61 12.43
C LEU A 302 -16.46 -10.57 11.54
N ASN A 303 -17.53 -11.14 12.08
CA ASN A 303 -18.45 -11.97 11.31
C ASN A 303 -19.46 -11.11 10.52
N ASP A 304 -20.24 -11.73 9.65
CA ASP A 304 -21.18 -11.03 8.77
C ASP A 304 -22.24 -10.21 9.52
N GLU A 305 -22.69 -10.68 10.70
CA GLU A 305 -23.65 -9.97 11.53
C GLU A 305 -23.02 -8.71 12.15
N GLU A 306 -21.81 -8.81 12.66
CA GLU A 306 -21.05 -7.68 13.21
C GLU A 306 -20.74 -6.65 12.14
N MET A 307 -20.31 -7.10 10.95
CA MET A 307 -20.11 -6.22 9.78
C MET A 307 -21.42 -5.50 9.42
N ALA A 308 -22.53 -6.20 9.35
CA ALA A 308 -23.84 -5.61 9.06
C ALA A 308 -24.29 -4.60 10.13
N ARG A 309 -24.03 -4.87 11.41
CA ARG A 309 -24.33 -3.94 12.52
C ARG A 309 -23.53 -2.64 12.39
N ILE A 310 -22.25 -2.72 12.05
CA ILE A 310 -21.41 -1.53 11.83
C ILE A 310 -21.84 -0.82 10.56
N ASN A 311 -22.14 -1.55 9.47
CA ASN A 311 -22.64 -0.96 8.24
C ASN A 311 -23.97 -0.18 8.43
N ALA A 312 -24.81 -0.60 9.40
CA ALA A 312 -26.04 0.11 9.74
C ALA A 312 -25.82 1.44 10.49
N LEU A 313 -24.58 1.76 10.89
CA LEU A 313 -24.24 3.03 11.55
C LEU A 313 -24.03 4.19 10.55
N ASP A 314 -24.07 3.94 9.24
CA ASP A 314 -23.88 4.97 8.24
C ASP A 314 -24.92 6.09 8.39
N ARG A 315 -24.41 7.31 8.47
CA ARG A 315 -25.24 8.53 8.60
C ARG A 315 -25.05 9.47 7.40
N GLY A 316 -24.12 9.15 6.48
CA GLY A 316 -23.66 10.06 5.46
C GLY A 316 -23.01 11.32 6.07
N GLU A 317 -22.45 11.20 7.26
CA GLU A 317 -21.92 12.33 8.06
C GLU A 317 -20.41 12.47 7.86
N LYS A 318 -20.04 13.34 6.92
CA LYS A 318 -18.66 13.72 6.67
C LYS A 318 -18.17 14.66 7.77
N HIS A 319 -17.00 14.36 8.35
CA HIS A 319 -16.45 15.11 9.49
C HIS A 319 -15.46 16.20 9.06
N ASP A 320 -15.03 16.20 7.83
CA ASP A 320 -14.23 17.28 7.26
C ASP A 320 -15.00 18.01 6.15
N TRP A 321 -14.65 19.27 5.92
CA TRP A 321 -15.37 20.16 5.01
C TRP A 321 -14.85 20.13 3.55
N TYR A 322 -13.89 19.25 3.24
CA TYR A 322 -13.34 19.09 1.89
C TYR A 322 -14.27 18.35 0.93
#